data_4e662d324c5a519f17dc41b6d29df0bb
#
_entry.id   4e662d324c5a519f17dc41b6d29df0bb
#
_cell.length_a   1.000
_cell.length_b   1.000
_cell.length_c   1.000
_cell.angle_alpha   90.00
_cell.angle_beta   90.00
_cell.angle_gamma   90.00
#
_symmetry.space_group_name_H-M   'P 1'
#
loop_
_entity.id
_entity.type
_entity.pdbx_description
1 polymer ?
#
loop_
_entity_poly.entity_id
_entity_poly.type
_entity_poly.pdbx_seq_one_letter_code
_entity_poly.pdbx_strand_id
1 'polypeptide(L)'
;MKGMSALCTHHDAELDADALELAIVVPTFNEIESIDVLVSAVQAALEGHNYEIIIVDDDSPDGTADRVREIARRDRRVHCIQRIGRRGLSGAFIEGALATAAPIVAVIDGDMQHDEMLLPAMLKILRTRDLEVVVGSRYLEKGGVGNWTGGRILVSQLATAVTRRVTGVTLSDPMSGFFMIRSEMLRRLAPQLSGIGFKILLDLFITAPSVIRFAELPYRFRARSLGTSKMDAKVALEFVELLLDKAVGHIVPAKFVIFSVVGTLGVVVHLFVLTLVFKEWGFDFESGQIAATLVAMTSNFALNNALTYYDRRLSGWRWINGWFSFALASSIGAIANVGIATYLFSVQETPWLLSAVAGVLVGVVWNYTVTAIFTWRRT
;
A
#
# COMPACT_ATOMS: atom_id res chain seq x y z
N MET A 1 53.90 22.74 -23.77
CA MET A 1 52.78 22.16 -23.06
C MET A 1 51.51 22.27 -23.91
N LYS A 2 51.38 21.46 -24.93
CA LYS A 2 50.17 21.26 -25.75
C LYS A 2 50.23 19.81 -26.24
N GLY A 3 49.51 18.87 -25.62
CA GLY A 3 49.53 17.49 -26.06
C GLY A 3 48.94 16.46 -25.13
N MET A 4 48.10 16.90 -24.11
CA MET A 4 47.55 15.95 -23.13
C MET A 4 46.03 16.11 -22.90
N SER A 5 45.34 16.77 -23.83
CA SER A 5 43.87 16.99 -23.71
C SER A 5 43.00 16.21 -24.69
N ALA A 6 43.60 15.42 -25.58
CA ALA A 6 42.84 14.72 -26.64
C ALA A 6 42.63 13.23 -26.39
N LEU A 7 43.20 12.65 -25.31
CA LEU A 7 43.11 11.21 -25.00
C LEU A 7 42.00 10.84 -24.02
N CYS A 8 41.42 11.82 -23.30
CA CYS A 8 40.31 11.53 -22.35
C CYS A 8 38.91 11.49 -23.01
N THR A 9 38.72 12.08 -24.18
CA THR A 9 37.38 12.21 -24.79
C THR A 9 36.94 10.99 -25.61
N HIS A 10 37.85 10.09 -25.99
CA HIS A 10 37.50 8.86 -26.74
C HIS A 10 37.26 7.63 -25.86
N HIS A 11 37.75 7.63 -24.62
CA HIS A 11 37.55 6.49 -23.72
C HIS A 11 36.20 6.51 -23.00
N ASP A 12 35.62 7.70 -22.79
CA ASP A 12 34.31 7.88 -22.18
C ASP A 12 33.14 7.52 -23.13
N ALA A 13 33.34 7.55 -24.44
CA ALA A 13 32.30 7.24 -25.43
C ALA A 13 32.17 5.73 -25.71
N GLU A 14 33.25 4.92 -25.52
CA GLU A 14 33.20 3.47 -25.72
C GLU A 14 32.74 2.69 -24.47
N LEU A 15 32.86 3.28 -23.27
CA LEU A 15 32.34 2.69 -22.03
C LEU A 15 30.82 2.82 -21.90
N ASP A 16 30.18 3.67 -22.71
CA ASP A 16 28.74 3.97 -22.60
C ASP A 16 27.84 3.07 -23.47
N ALA A 17 28.41 2.32 -24.42
CA ALA A 17 27.63 1.47 -25.34
C ALA A 17 27.11 0.19 -24.67
N ASP A 18 27.77 -0.28 -23.59
CA ASP A 18 27.39 -1.47 -22.80
C ASP A 18 26.77 -1.12 -21.43
N ALA A 19 26.58 0.17 -21.14
CA ALA A 19 26.02 0.59 -19.86
C ALA A 19 24.54 0.24 -19.77
N LEU A 20 24.14 -0.34 -18.64
CA LEU A 20 22.75 -0.68 -18.34
C LEU A 20 21.88 0.58 -18.40
N GLU A 21 20.84 0.59 -19.26
CA GLU A 21 19.99 1.75 -19.49
C GLU A 21 18.73 1.73 -18.61
N LEU A 22 18.17 0.53 -18.40
CA LEU A 22 16.83 0.36 -17.85
C LEU A 22 16.74 -0.93 -17.02
N ALA A 23 16.14 -0.87 -15.84
CA ALA A 23 15.68 -2.03 -15.11
C ALA A 23 14.15 -2.10 -15.11
N ILE A 24 13.59 -3.26 -15.44
CA ILE A 24 12.17 -3.53 -15.35
C ILE A 24 11.93 -4.33 -14.07
N VAL A 25 11.27 -3.72 -13.08
CA VAL A 25 10.88 -4.39 -11.85
C VAL A 25 9.47 -4.96 -11.99
N VAL A 26 9.34 -6.24 -11.75
CA VAL A 26 8.09 -6.98 -11.85
C VAL A 26 7.75 -7.58 -10.49
N PRO A 27 6.90 -6.94 -9.69
CA PRO A 27 6.36 -7.54 -8.48
C PRO A 27 5.44 -8.72 -8.82
N THR A 28 5.63 -9.87 -8.16
CA THR A 28 4.84 -11.08 -8.42
C THR A 28 4.32 -11.73 -7.14
N PHE A 29 3.13 -12.32 -7.24
CA PHE A 29 2.58 -13.23 -6.25
C PHE A 29 1.58 -14.18 -6.92
N ASN A 30 1.91 -15.48 -7.01
CA ASN A 30 1.15 -16.52 -7.73
C ASN A 30 0.94 -16.15 -9.21
N GLU A 31 2.03 -16.00 -9.95
CA GLU A 31 2.01 -15.61 -11.36
C GLU A 31 2.83 -16.59 -12.25
N ILE A 32 3.00 -17.86 -11.81
CA ILE A 32 3.81 -18.86 -12.52
C ILE A 32 3.38 -19.03 -13.99
N GLU A 33 2.07 -18.93 -14.26
CA GLU A 33 1.50 -19.13 -15.60
C GLU A 33 1.85 -18.00 -16.58
N SER A 34 2.09 -16.78 -16.06
CA SER A 34 2.34 -15.57 -16.88
C SER A 34 3.81 -15.23 -17.06
N ILE A 35 4.70 -15.73 -16.20
CA ILE A 35 6.12 -15.33 -16.14
C ILE A 35 6.87 -15.53 -17.47
N ASP A 36 6.74 -16.68 -18.10
CA ASP A 36 7.44 -16.97 -19.37
C ASP A 36 6.99 -16.03 -20.48
N VAL A 37 5.68 -15.80 -20.56
CA VAL A 37 5.07 -14.91 -21.56
C VAL A 37 5.50 -13.48 -21.33
N LEU A 38 5.48 -13.02 -20.08
CA LEU A 38 5.89 -11.67 -19.71
C LEU A 38 7.35 -11.40 -20.04
N VAL A 39 8.27 -12.31 -19.63
CA VAL A 39 9.70 -12.15 -19.93
C VAL A 39 9.92 -12.07 -21.44
N SER A 40 9.30 -12.97 -22.21
CA SER A 40 9.42 -12.97 -23.67
C SER A 40 8.87 -11.68 -24.30
N ALA A 41 7.75 -11.17 -23.80
CA ALA A 41 7.13 -9.94 -24.31
C ALA A 41 8.00 -8.70 -24.00
N VAL A 42 8.55 -8.60 -22.78
CA VAL A 42 9.49 -7.51 -22.42
C VAL A 42 10.76 -7.58 -23.26
N GLN A 43 11.31 -8.80 -23.49
CA GLN A 43 12.48 -9.01 -24.35
C GLN A 43 12.23 -8.53 -25.78
N ALA A 44 11.06 -8.87 -26.35
CA ALA A 44 10.69 -8.44 -27.69
C ALA A 44 10.47 -6.91 -27.76
N ALA A 45 9.84 -6.31 -26.74
CA ALA A 45 9.60 -4.86 -26.69
C ALA A 45 10.89 -4.04 -26.57
N LEU A 46 11.91 -4.57 -25.88
CA LEU A 46 13.17 -3.87 -25.60
C LEU A 46 14.34 -4.41 -26.45
N GLU A 47 14.07 -5.02 -27.59
CA GLU A 47 15.10 -5.43 -28.53
C GLU A 47 15.97 -4.23 -28.93
N GLY A 48 17.29 -4.39 -28.85
CA GLY A 48 18.26 -3.32 -29.13
C GLY A 48 18.54 -2.35 -27.98
N HIS A 49 17.92 -2.55 -26.80
CA HIS A 49 18.23 -1.80 -25.59
C HIS A 49 19.05 -2.64 -24.61
N ASN A 50 19.86 -1.97 -23.78
CA ASN A 50 20.58 -2.64 -22.68
C ASN A 50 19.76 -2.54 -21.38
N TYR A 51 19.13 -3.64 -20.99
CA TYR A 51 18.19 -3.69 -19.85
C TYR A 51 18.37 -4.96 -19.02
N GLU A 52 17.78 -4.94 -17.83
CA GLU A 52 17.56 -6.11 -16.98
C GLU A 52 16.11 -6.21 -16.52
N ILE A 53 15.67 -7.42 -16.17
CA ILE A 53 14.35 -7.71 -15.61
C ILE A 53 14.55 -8.26 -14.20
N ILE A 54 14.01 -7.56 -13.20
CA ILE A 54 14.09 -7.95 -11.80
C ILE A 54 12.71 -8.40 -11.35
N ILE A 55 12.50 -9.69 -11.23
CA ILE A 55 11.24 -10.26 -10.75
C ILE A 55 11.35 -10.40 -9.24
N VAL A 56 10.45 -9.68 -8.53
CA VAL A 56 10.40 -9.63 -7.07
C VAL A 56 9.19 -10.42 -6.59
N ASP A 57 9.45 -11.63 -6.13
CA ASP A 57 8.42 -12.59 -5.73
C ASP A 57 8.11 -12.53 -4.23
N ASP A 58 6.85 -12.35 -3.90
CA ASP A 58 6.34 -12.23 -2.53
C ASP A 58 6.07 -13.60 -1.88
N ASP A 59 7.05 -14.52 -1.99
CA ASP A 59 6.99 -15.88 -1.42
C ASP A 59 5.80 -16.68 -1.95
N SER A 60 5.72 -16.77 -3.27
CA SER A 60 4.65 -17.49 -3.98
C SER A 60 4.71 -18.99 -3.73
N PRO A 61 3.63 -19.62 -3.24
CA PRO A 61 3.59 -21.07 -3.04
C PRO A 61 3.40 -21.88 -4.33
N ASP A 62 3.12 -21.23 -5.46
CA ASP A 62 2.87 -21.89 -6.77
C ASP A 62 4.14 -22.25 -7.55
N GLY A 63 5.34 -21.87 -7.03
CA GLY A 63 6.61 -22.11 -7.71
C GLY A 63 7.07 -20.97 -8.63
N THR A 64 6.44 -19.79 -8.59
CA THR A 64 6.83 -18.61 -9.39
C THR A 64 8.33 -18.31 -9.26
N ALA A 65 8.86 -18.21 -8.02
CA ALA A 65 10.28 -17.91 -7.78
C ALA A 65 11.23 -18.94 -8.39
N ASP A 66 10.88 -20.22 -8.32
CA ASP A 66 11.71 -21.29 -8.90
C ASP A 66 11.72 -21.22 -10.43
N ARG A 67 10.56 -20.93 -11.03
CA ARG A 67 10.47 -20.69 -12.47
C ARG A 67 11.33 -19.53 -12.92
N VAL A 68 11.31 -18.42 -12.20
CA VAL A 68 12.18 -17.25 -12.49
C VAL A 68 13.66 -17.63 -12.39
N ARG A 69 14.07 -18.42 -11.40
CA ARG A 69 15.45 -18.90 -11.27
C ARG A 69 15.87 -19.79 -12.46
N GLU A 70 14.96 -20.59 -13.00
CA GLU A 70 15.24 -21.40 -14.21
C GLU A 70 15.49 -20.49 -15.42
N ILE A 71 14.69 -19.42 -15.60
CA ILE A 71 14.89 -18.44 -16.67
C ILE A 71 16.23 -17.71 -16.47
N ALA A 72 16.52 -17.25 -15.26
CA ALA A 72 17.77 -16.55 -14.92
C ALA A 72 19.05 -17.37 -15.20
N ARG A 73 18.99 -18.70 -15.12
CA ARG A 73 20.13 -19.56 -15.51
C ARG A 73 20.42 -19.54 -17.01
N ARG A 74 19.42 -19.18 -17.83
CA ARG A 74 19.50 -19.15 -19.29
C ARG A 74 19.71 -17.75 -19.84
N ASP A 75 19.16 -16.74 -19.15
CA ASP A 75 19.27 -15.33 -19.52
C ASP A 75 19.78 -14.49 -18.33
N ARG A 76 20.99 -13.99 -18.45
CA ARG A 76 21.65 -13.19 -17.40
C ARG A 76 20.98 -11.83 -17.12
N ARG A 77 20.09 -11.39 -18.01
CA ARG A 77 19.31 -10.16 -17.81
C ARG A 77 18.17 -10.35 -16.84
N VAL A 78 17.80 -11.60 -16.50
CA VAL A 78 16.68 -11.90 -15.60
C VAL A 78 17.20 -12.22 -14.21
N HIS A 79 16.66 -11.53 -13.21
CA HIS A 79 17.02 -11.67 -11.80
C HIS A 79 15.80 -12.03 -10.97
N CYS A 80 15.99 -12.82 -9.91
CA CYS A 80 14.96 -13.22 -8.97
C CYS A 80 15.28 -12.70 -7.57
N ILE A 81 14.38 -11.93 -6.99
CA ILE A 81 14.42 -11.56 -5.56
C ILE A 81 13.18 -12.20 -4.90
N GLN A 82 13.39 -13.16 -4.00
CA GLN A 82 12.30 -13.76 -3.22
C GLN A 82 12.21 -13.11 -1.84
N ARG A 83 11.06 -12.57 -1.49
CA ARG A 83 10.81 -11.84 -0.25
C ARG A 83 10.10 -12.72 0.78
N ILE A 84 10.86 -13.57 1.47
CA ILE A 84 10.31 -14.53 2.43
C ILE A 84 9.59 -13.83 3.59
N GLY A 85 8.34 -14.24 3.83
CA GLY A 85 7.52 -13.73 4.94
C GLY A 85 7.07 -12.27 4.81
N ARG A 86 7.28 -11.63 3.63
CA ARG A 86 6.90 -10.24 3.35
C ARG A 86 6.05 -10.17 2.09
N ARG A 87 5.04 -9.29 2.10
CA ARG A 87 4.13 -9.12 0.97
C ARG A 87 3.79 -7.66 0.77
N GLY A 88 3.56 -7.27 -0.46
CA GLY A 88 3.08 -5.96 -0.85
C GLY A 88 3.81 -5.39 -2.05
N LEU A 89 3.07 -5.03 -3.09
CA LEU A 89 3.56 -4.58 -4.38
C LEU A 89 4.50 -3.36 -4.26
N SER A 90 4.13 -2.36 -3.46
CA SER A 90 4.96 -1.18 -3.25
C SER A 90 6.33 -1.53 -2.66
N GLY A 91 6.37 -2.39 -1.63
CA GLY A 91 7.63 -2.85 -1.05
C GLY A 91 8.45 -3.69 -2.02
N ALA A 92 7.80 -4.55 -2.83
CA ALA A 92 8.48 -5.35 -3.85
C ALA A 92 9.12 -4.47 -4.92
N PHE A 93 8.39 -3.45 -5.40
CA PHE A 93 8.95 -2.48 -6.33
C PHE A 93 10.15 -1.74 -5.75
N ILE A 94 10.04 -1.20 -4.52
CA ILE A 94 11.14 -0.45 -3.89
C ILE A 94 12.40 -1.35 -3.77
N GLU A 95 12.26 -2.57 -3.29
CA GLU A 95 13.39 -3.50 -3.14
C GLU A 95 14.04 -3.85 -4.49
N GLY A 96 13.25 -4.16 -5.51
CA GLY A 96 13.76 -4.42 -6.85
C GLY A 96 14.46 -3.20 -7.45
N ALA A 97 13.87 -2.03 -7.31
CA ALA A 97 14.41 -0.80 -7.84
C ALA A 97 15.67 -0.29 -7.11
N LEU A 98 15.87 -0.65 -5.86
CA LEU A 98 17.11 -0.38 -5.13
C LEU A 98 18.21 -1.42 -5.39
N ALA A 99 17.87 -2.58 -5.95
CA ALA A 99 18.82 -3.66 -6.25
C ALA A 99 19.56 -3.45 -7.59
N THR A 100 19.16 -2.47 -8.41
CA THR A 100 19.76 -2.19 -9.73
C THR A 100 20.72 -1.02 -9.72
N ALA A 101 21.71 -1.08 -10.63
CA ALA A 101 22.55 0.05 -11.00
C ALA A 101 21.98 0.90 -12.16
N ALA A 102 20.90 0.45 -12.82
CA ALA A 102 20.29 1.16 -13.94
C ALA A 102 19.90 2.59 -13.57
N PRO A 103 20.14 3.59 -14.43
CA PRO A 103 19.76 4.98 -14.19
C PRO A 103 18.25 5.21 -14.24
N ILE A 104 17.51 4.31 -14.86
CA ILE A 104 16.06 4.37 -15.04
C ILE A 104 15.46 3.04 -14.61
N VAL A 105 14.34 3.09 -13.88
CA VAL A 105 13.57 1.92 -13.46
C VAL A 105 12.14 2.03 -13.95
N ALA A 106 11.62 0.97 -14.54
CA ALA A 106 10.20 0.81 -14.85
C ALA A 106 9.56 -0.23 -13.93
N VAL A 107 8.29 -0.08 -13.66
CA VAL A 107 7.46 -1.12 -13.04
C VAL A 107 6.36 -1.58 -13.99
N ILE A 108 6.14 -2.88 -14.02
CA ILE A 108 5.08 -3.53 -14.77
C ILE A 108 4.53 -4.70 -13.93
N ASP A 109 3.20 -4.88 -13.94
CA ASP A 109 2.60 -6.01 -13.20
C ASP A 109 2.83 -7.35 -13.94
N GLY A 110 2.94 -8.43 -13.16
CA GLY A 110 3.20 -9.79 -13.67
C GLY A 110 2.05 -10.46 -14.42
N ASP A 111 0.86 -9.83 -14.48
CA ASP A 111 -0.40 -10.41 -14.95
C ASP A 111 -0.74 -10.13 -16.43
N MET A 112 0.19 -9.59 -17.20
CA MET A 112 0.05 -9.27 -18.64
C MET A 112 -1.02 -8.23 -18.98
N GLN A 113 -1.54 -7.47 -18.01
CA GLN A 113 -2.57 -6.46 -18.27
C GLN A 113 -1.98 -5.12 -18.77
N HIS A 114 -0.71 -4.85 -18.52
CA HIS A 114 0.00 -3.68 -19.03
C HIS A 114 0.49 -3.89 -20.47
N ASP A 115 0.74 -2.79 -21.17
CA ASP A 115 1.24 -2.81 -22.54
C ASP A 115 2.76 -2.63 -22.55
N GLU A 116 3.50 -3.72 -22.54
CA GLU A 116 4.96 -3.75 -22.55
C GLU A 116 5.56 -3.05 -23.78
N MET A 117 4.81 -2.97 -24.89
CA MET A 117 5.25 -2.26 -26.10
C MET A 117 5.35 -0.73 -25.90
N LEU A 118 4.83 -0.22 -24.78
CA LEU A 118 4.97 1.20 -24.44
C LEU A 118 6.34 1.54 -23.82
N LEU A 119 7.08 0.54 -23.29
CA LEU A 119 8.35 0.74 -22.61
C LEU A 119 9.39 1.52 -23.42
N PRO A 120 9.63 1.22 -24.72
CA PRO A 120 10.59 1.99 -25.53
C PRO A 120 10.21 3.45 -25.67
N ALA A 121 8.91 3.74 -25.84
CA ALA A 121 8.41 5.11 -25.95
C ALA A 121 8.57 5.89 -24.64
N MET A 122 8.29 5.24 -23.49
CA MET A 122 8.50 5.81 -22.16
C MET A 122 9.98 6.12 -21.94
N LEU A 123 10.87 5.18 -22.25
CA LEU A 123 12.32 5.35 -22.13
C LEU A 123 12.82 6.52 -22.99
N LYS A 124 12.40 6.57 -24.24
CA LYS A 124 12.76 7.67 -25.16
C LYS A 124 12.34 9.03 -24.61
N ILE A 125 11.11 9.16 -24.11
CA ILE A 125 10.59 10.42 -23.57
C ILE A 125 11.36 10.82 -22.32
N LEU A 126 11.62 9.88 -21.40
CA LEU A 126 12.34 10.14 -20.16
C LEU A 126 13.80 10.56 -20.40
N ARG A 127 14.44 10.03 -21.47
CA ARG A 127 15.82 10.37 -21.85
C ARG A 127 15.93 11.69 -22.60
N THR A 128 14.96 12.00 -23.46
CA THR A 128 15.03 13.17 -24.35
C THR A 128 14.44 14.43 -23.74
N ARG A 129 13.61 14.29 -22.70
CA ARG A 129 12.99 15.42 -22.01
C ARG A 129 13.52 15.50 -20.58
N ASP A 130 13.50 16.71 -20.02
CA ASP A 130 13.87 16.94 -18.62
C ASP A 130 12.72 16.52 -17.69
N LEU A 131 12.44 15.21 -17.68
CA LEU A 131 11.39 14.59 -16.87
C LEU A 131 12.00 13.65 -15.83
N GLU A 132 11.27 13.46 -14.73
CA GLU A 132 11.63 12.57 -13.64
C GLU A 132 10.83 11.26 -13.69
N VAL A 133 9.57 11.33 -14.19
CA VAL A 133 8.64 10.18 -14.25
C VAL A 133 7.89 10.20 -15.59
N VAL A 134 7.65 9.02 -16.16
CA VAL A 134 6.70 8.81 -17.26
C VAL A 134 5.71 7.74 -16.83
N VAL A 135 4.41 8.03 -16.98
CA VAL A 135 3.31 7.17 -16.49
C VAL A 135 2.50 6.66 -17.66
N GLY A 136 2.21 5.35 -17.66
CA GLY A 136 1.17 4.77 -18.50
C GLY A 136 -0.19 5.06 -17.87
N SER A 137 -1.08 5.76 -18.59
CA SER A 137 -2.40 6.15 -18.11
C SER A 137 -3.52 5.45 -18.88
N ARG A 138 -4.50 4.93 -18.15
CA ARG A 138 -5.72 4.30 -18.67
C ARG A 138 -6.82 5.31 -19.01
N TYR A 139 -6.69 6.54 -18.51
CA TYR A 139 -7.74 7.57 -18.55
C TYR A 139 -7.48 8.70 -19.55
N LEU A 140 -6.37 8.68 -20.25
CA LEU A 140 -6.11 9.59 -21.34
C LEU A 140 -6.92 9.22 -22.59
N GLU A 141 -7.11 10.19 -23.49
CA GLU A 141 -7.66 9.93 -24.83
C GLU A 141 -6.82 8.84 -25.53
N LYS A 142 -7.51 7.85 -26.14
CA LYS A 142 -6.94 6.62 -26.71
C LYS A 142 -6.47 5.56 -25.70
N GLY A 143 -6.52 5.82 -24.39
CA GLY A 143 -6.40 4.82 -23.34
C GLY A 143 -7.69 4.04 -23.13
N GLY A 144 -7.70 3.08 -22.19
CA GLY A 144 -8.90 2.35 -21.84
C GLY A 144 -8.71 1.37 -20.70
N VAL A 145 -9.79 1.11 -19.99
CA VAL A 145 -9.82 0.21 -18.81
C VAL A 145 -10.23 -1.23 -19.17
N GLY A 146 -10.28 -1.55 -20.47
CA GLY A 146 -10.67 -2.88 -20.92
C GLY A 146 -12.11 -3.24 -20.49
N ASN A 147 -12.31 -4.49 -20.05
CA ASN A 147 -13.62 -5.03 -19.68
C ASN A 147 -14.03 -4.75 -18.23
N TRP A 148 -13.71 -3.57 -17.69
CA TRP A 148 -14.13 -3.23 -16.32
C TRP A 148 -15.64 -3.02 -16.24
N THR A 149 -16.25 -3.48 -15.15
CA THR A 149 -17.65 -3.18 -14.84
C THR A 149 -17.82 -1.69 -14.49
N GLY A 150 -19.03 -1.14 -14.79
CA GLY A 150 -19.32 0.28 -14.48
C GLY A 150 -19.07 0.64 -13.00
N GLY A 151 -19.39 -0.26 -12.07
CA GLY A 151 -19.12 -0.05 -10.65
C GLY A 151 -17.63 0.07 -10.34
N ARG A 152 -16.77 -0.73 -10.97
CA ARG A 152 -15.31 -0.66 -10.81
C ARG A 152 -14.73 0.65 -11.36
N ILE A 153 -15.25 1.11 -12.49
CA ILE A 153 -14.88 2.40 -13.08
C ILE A 153 -15.24 3.54 -12.13
N LEU A 154 -16.47 3.55 -11.60
CA LEU A 154 -16.95 4.57 -10.67
C LEU A 154 -16.09 4.63 -9.39
N VAL A 155 -15.80 3.49 -8.78
CA VAL A 155 -14.93 3.41 -7.59
C VAL A 155 -13.54 3.95 -7.90
N SER A 156 -12.95 3.60 -9.04
CA SER A 156 -11.63 4.08 -9.43
C SER A 156 -11.61 5.59 -9.72
N GLN A 157 -12.64 6.11 -10.37
CA GLN A 157 -12.80 7.56 -10.60
C GLN A 157 -13.00 8.33 -9.29
N LEU A 158 -13.81 7.80 -8.38
CA LEU A 158 -14.01 8.39 -7.04
C LEU A 158 -12.69 8.41 -6.26
N ALA A 159 -11.94 7.30 -6.26
CA ALA A 159 -10.62 7.23 -5.64
C ALA A 159 -9.66 8.27 -6.23
N THR A 160 -9.65 8.45 -7.55
CA THR A 160 -8.85 9.47 -8.24
C THR A 160 -9.28 10.89 -7.83
N ALA A 161 -10.60 11.16 -7.76
CA ALA A 161 -11.12 12.47 -7.36
C ALA A 161 -10.76 12.79 -5.90
N VAL A 162 -10.91 11.83 -4.99
CA VAL A 162 -10.50 11.96 -3.59
C VAL A 162 -9.00 12.21 -3.49
N THR A 163 -8.19 11.44 -4.22
CA THR A 163 -6.74 11.62 -4.28
C THR A 163 -6.38 13.05 -4.67
N ARG A 164 -6.93 13.55 -5.78
CA ARG A 164 -6.67 14.93 -6.24
C ARG A 164 -7.06 15.96 -5.20
N ARG A 165 -8.21 15.77 -4.54
CA ARG A 165 -8.72 16.71 -3.53
C ARG A 165 -7.84 16.74 -2.27
N VAL A 166 -7.35 15.59 -1.82
CA VAL A 166 -6.58 15.46 -0.58
C VAL A 166 -5.10 15.79 -0.78
N THR A 167 -4.54 15.39 -1.92
CA THR A 167 -3.08 15.44 -2.15
C THR A 167 -2.62 16.52 -3.11
N GLY A 168 -3.55 17.13 -3.89
CA GLY A 168 -3.22 18.10 -4.94
C GLY A 168 -2.55 17.48 -6.18
N VAL A 169 -2.36 16.17 -6.25
CA VAL A 169 -1.71 15.47 -7.36
C VAL A 169 -2.55 15.56 -8.64
N THR A 170 -1.96 16.03 -9.73
CA THR A 170 -2.64 16.32 -11.01
C THR A 170 -2.65 15.17 -12.01
N LEU A 171 -2.12 13.99 -11.66
CA LEU A 171 -2.12 12.80 -12.53
C LEU A 171 -3.54 12.43 -12.98
N SER A 172 -3.66 12.01 -14.25
CA SER A 172 -4.91 11.44 -14.76
C SER A 172 -5.18 10.05 -14.16
N ASP A 173 -4.11 9.27 -13.94
CA ASP A 173 -4.17 7.93 -13.35
C ASP A 173 -3.18 7.76 -12.19
N PRO A 174 -3.45 8.34 -11.01
CA PRO A 174 -2.56 8.24 -9.84
C PRO A 174 -2.47 6.82 -9.28
N MET A 175 -3.35 5.92 -9.73
CA MET A 175 -3.41 4.52 -9.33
C MET A 175 -2.71 3.58 -10.31
N SER A 176 -2.01 4.12 -11.33
CA SER A 176 -1.31 3.28 -12.30
C SER A 176 -0.18 2.51 -11.63
N GLY A 177 -0.13 1.20 -11.91
CA GLY A 177 1.02 0.32 -11.60
C GLY A 177 2.04 0.29 -12.73
N PHE A 178 1.90 1.11 -13.78
CA PHE A 178 2.76 1.14 -14.93
C PHE A 178 3.40 2.51 -15.11
N PHE A 179 4.64 2.65 -14.70
CA PHE A 179 5.39 3.90 -14.84
C PHE A 179 6.90 3.64 -14.92
N MET A 180 7.63 4.67 -15.31
CA MET A 180 9.08 4.69 -15.42
C MET A 180 9.62 5.90 -14.66
N ILE A 181 10.67 5.74 -13.87
CA ILE A 181 11.23 6.76 -12.99
C ILE A 181 12.75 6.78 -13.04
N ARG A 182 13.38 7.95 -12.87
CA ARG A 182 14.82 8.06 -12.66
C ARG A 182 15.21 7.44 -11.31
N SER A 183 16.20 6.56 -11.32
CA SER A 183 16.67 5.85 -10.11
C SER A 183 17.17 6.80 -9.02
N GLU A 184 17.80 7.92 -9.40
CA GLU A 184 18.24 8.95 -8.47
C GLU A 184 17.08 9.54 -7.66
N MET A 185 15.98 9.90 -8.35
CA MET A 185 14.78 10.40 -7.69
C MET A 185 14.19 9.37 -6.74
N LEU A 186 14.08 8.11 -7.18
CA LEU A 186 13.56 7.04 -6.34
C LEU A 186 14.41 6.83 -5.09
N ARG A 187 15.74 6.75 -5.24
CA ARG A 187 16.67 6.58 -4.09
C ARG A 187 16.55 7.73 -3.09
N ARG A 188 16.35 8.95 -3.55
CA ARG A 188 16.13 10.12 -2.68
C ARG A 188 14.84 10.04 -1.89
N LEU A 189 13.76 9.52 -2.50
CA LEU A 189 12.44 9.41 -1.87
C LEU A 189 12.25 8.13 -1.06
N ALA A 190 12.96 7.06 -1.38
CA ALA A 190 12.77 5.72 -0.80
C ALA A 190 12.70 5.69 0.75
N PRO A 191 13.54 6.45 1.51
CA PRO A 191 13.46 6.45 2.98
C PRO A 191 12.15 7.01 3.54
N GLN A 192 11.37 7.76 2.75
CA GLN A 192 10.14 8.43 3.16
C GLN A 192 8.88 7.78 2.56
N LEU A 193 9.06 6.78 1.71
CA LEU A 193 7.92 6.04 1.14
C LEU A 193 7.31 5.13 2.20
N SER A 194 5.99 5.07 2.22
CA SER A 194 5.26 4.21 3.18
C SER A 194 5.46 2.72 2.92
N GLY A 195 5.70 2.34 1.67
CA GLY A 195 5.75 0.95 1.24
C GLY A 195 4.42 0.19 1.43
N ILE A 196 3.33 0.90 1.69
CA ILE A 196 2.01 0.32 1.98
C ILE A 196 1.24 0.08 0.68
N GLY A 197 0.66 -1.11 0.56
CA GLY A 197 -0.32 -1.45 -0.47
C GLY A 197 0.21 -1.48 -1.90
N PHE A 198 -0.65 -1.06 -2.86
CA PHE A 198 -0.44 -1.17 -4.31
C PHE A 198 -0.25 0.18 -5.00
N LYS A 199 -0.09 1.29 -4.26
CA LYS A 199 -0.20 2.66 -4.79
C LYS A 199 1.13 3.42 -4.73
N ILE A 200 2.21 2.76 -5.14
CA ILE A 200 3.56 3.33 -5.07
C ILE A 200 3.70 4.63 -5.88
N LEU A 201 3.05 4.75 -7.04
CA LEU A 201 3.07 5.97 -7.84
C LEU A 201 2.48 7.15 -7.06
N LEU A 202 1.33 6.94 -6.42
CA LEU A 202 0.70 7.96 -5.59
C LEU A 202 1.60 8.33 -4.41
N ASP A 203 2.19 7.34 -3.73
CA ASP A 203 3.10 7.54 -2.62
C ASP A 203 4.31 8.41 -3.03
N LEU A 204 4.91 8.14 -4.19
CA LEU A 204 6.00 8.94 -4.77
C LEU A 204 5.60 10.40 -4.97
N PHE A 205 4.43 10.66 -5.56
CA PHE A 205 3.96 12.01 -5.85
C PHE A 205 3.59 12.81 -4.60
N ILE A 206 3.08 12.15 -3.56
CA ILE A 206 2.78 12.83 -2.29
C ILE A 206 4.05 13.10 -1.47
N THR A 207 5.01 12.17 -1.52
CA THR A 207 6.25 12.25 -0.74
C THR A 207 7.25 13.24 -1.30
N ALA A 208 7.17 13.54 -2.61
CA ALA A 208 8.10 14.45 -3.26
C ALA A 208 8.02 15.87 -2.67
N PRO A 209 9.15 16.48 -2.28
CA PRO A 209 9.19 17.82 -1.68
C PRO A 209 8.90 18.95 -2.70
N SER A 210 8.91 18.64 -3.99
CA SER A 210 8.69 19.58 -5.09
C SER A 210 7.82 18.93 -6.15
N VAL A 211 7.26 19.74 -7.05
CA VAL A 211 6.46 19.25 -8.16
C VAL A 211 7.32 18.36 -9.06
N ILE A 212 6.90 17.11 -9.23
CA ILE A 212 7.54 16.13 -10.12
C ILE A 212 7.28 16.54 -11.57
N ARG A 213 8.33 16.58 -12.38
CA ARG A 213 8.21 16.76 -13.83
C ARG A 213 7.90 15.42 -14.47
N PHE A 214 6.69 15.30 -14.99
CA PHE A 214 6.20 14.03 -15.53
C PHE A 214 5.51 14.19 -16.89
N ALA A 215 5.36 13.06 -17.58
CA ALA A 215 4.48 12.92 -18.74
C ALA A 215 3.60 11.67 -18.55
N GLU A 216 2.43 11.71 -19.19
CA GLU A 216 1.54 10.55 -19.23
C GLU A 216 1.37 10.09 -20.68
N LEU A 217 1.39 8.78 -20.90
CA LEU A 217 1.15 8.13 -22.18
C LEU A 217 -0.10 7.26 -22.11
N PRO A 218 -1.01 7.31 -23.08
CA PRO A 218 -2.19 6.47 -23.08
C PRO A 218 -1.84 5.02 -23.40
N TYR A 219 -2.45 4.08 -22.67
CA TYR A 219 -2.42 2.68 -23.03
C TYR A 219 -3.78 2.01 -22.74
N ARG A 220 -4.02 0.88 -23.39
CA ARG A 220 -5.20 0.06 -23.13
C ARG A 220 -4.86 -1.03 -22.16
N PHE A 221 -5.52 -1.00 -21.01
CA PHE A 221 -5.42 -2.06 -20.00
C PHE A 221 -6.05 -3.33 -20.55
N ARG A 222 -5.25 -4.38 -20.73
CA ARG A 222 -5.73 -5.65 -21.32
C ARG A 222 -6.63 -6.40 -20.36
N ALA A 223 -7.53 -7.23 -20.90
CA ALA A 223 -8.22 -8.23 -20.09
C ALA A 223 -7.17 -9.22 -19.56
N ARG A 224 -7.31 -9.63 -18.30
CA ARG A 224 -6.45 -10.64 -17.71
C ARG A 224 -6.63 -11.95 -18.50
N SER A 225 -5.54 -12.49 -19.03
CA SER A 225 -5.55 -13.74 -19.79
C SER A 225 -5.45 -14.95 -18.89
N LEU A 226 -4.80 -14.82 -17.73
CA LEU A 226 -4.50 -15.90 -16.79
C LEU A 226 -4.70 -15.40 -15.33
N GLY A 227 -5.11 -16.29 -14.43
CA GLY A 227 -5.26 -16.01 -13.00
C GLY A 227 -6.59 -15.35 -12.58
N THR A 228 -6.80 -15.15 -11.28
CA THR A 228 -8.01 -14.54 -10.67
C THR A 228 -7.76 -13.11 -10.21
N SER A 229 -8.78 -12.23 -10.30
CA SER A 229 -8.68 -10.85 -9.82
C SER A 229 -8.55 -10.81 -8.30
N LYS A 230 -7.48 -10.16 -7.80
CA LYS A 230 -7.20 -9.99 -6.36
C LYS A 230 -7.73 -8.65 -5.81
N MET A 231 -8.63 -7.97 -6.57
CA MET A 231 -9.27 -6.71 -6.12
C MET A 231 -10.33 -7.01 -5.07
N ASP A 232 -9.89 -7.15 -3.83
CA ASP A 232 -10.72 -7.36 -2.66
C ASP A 232 -10.90 -6.06 -1.86
N ALA A 233 -11.82 -6.08 -0.87
CA ALA A 233 -11.98 -5.03 0.13
C ALA A 233 -10.64 -4.62 0.78
N LYS A 234 -9.65 -5.51 0.80
CA LYS A 234 -8.28 -5.26 1.25
C LYS A 234 -7.61 -4.11 0.49
N VAL A 235 -7.75 -4.05 -0.84
CA VAL A 235 -7.17 -2.96 -1.67
C VAL A 235 -7.76 -1.60 -1.32
N ALA A 236 -9.07 -1.57 -1.02
CA ALA A 236 -9.72 -0.33 -0.57
C ALA A 236 -9.22 0.12 0.81
N LEU A 237 -9.01 -0.82 1.73
CA LEU A 237 -8.48 -0.53 3.07
C LEU A 237 -7.02 -0.05 3.00
N GLU A 238 -6.18 -0.68 2.20
CA GLU A 238 -4.79 -0.24 1.98
C GLU A 238 -4.74 1.18 1.37
N PHE A 239 -5.68 1.52 0.49
CA PHE A 239 -5.79 2.87 -0.06
C PHE A 239 -6.17 3.89 1.01
N VAL A 240 -7.16 3.59 1.86
CA VAL A 240 -7.54 4.45 2.99
C VAL A 240 -6.37 4.58 3.98
N GLU A 241 -5.70 3.49 4.31
CA GLU A 241 -4.53 3.49 5.19
C GLU A 241 -3.41 4.39 4.63
N LEU A 242 -3.10 4.29 3.33
CA LEU A 242 -2.11 5.15 2.68
C LEU A 242 -2.50 6.64 2.76
N LEU A 243 -3.75 6.99 2.47
CA LEU A 243 -4.20 8.38 2.54
C LEU A 243 -4.13 8.93 3.98
N LEU A 244 -4.51 8.12 4.96
CA LEU A 244 -4.40 8.50 6.37
C LEU A 244 -2.94 8.64 6.80
N ASP A 245 -2.08 7.72 6.38
CA ASP A 245 -0.65 7.78 6.67
C ASP A 245 -0.03 9.08 6.15
N LYS A 246 -0.35 9.47 4.92
CA LYS A 246 0.15 10.72 4.34
C LYS A 246 -0.51 11.99 4.91
N ALA A 247 -1.76 11.91 5.36
CA ALA A 247 -2.45 13.06 5.95
C ALA A 247 -2.05 13.33 7.40
N VAL A 248 -1.93 12.29 8.21
CA VAL A 248 -1.74 12.39 9.67
C VAL A 248 -0.66 11.45 10.23
N GLY A 249 -0.07 10.59 9.42
CA GLY A 249 0.86 9.53 9.87
C GLY A 249 2.13 10.06 10.53
N HIS A 250 2.51 11.31 10.26
CA HIS A 250 3.61 12.00 10.92
C HIS A 250 3.31 12.36 12.40
N ILE A 251 2.03 12.34 12.80
CA ILE A 251 1.57 12.62 14.17
C ILE A 251 1.09 11.33 14.83
N VAL A 252 0.25 10.56 14.11
CA VAL A 252 -0.46 9.39 14.65
C VAL A 252 -0.51 8.28 13.60
N PRO A 253 -0.19 7.01 13.94
CA PRO A 253 -0.28 5.90 12.98
C PRO A 253 -1.67 5.77 12.35
N ALA A 254 -1.74 5.55 11.05
CA ALA A 254 -3.02 5.42 10.32
C ALA A 254 -3.94 4.35 10.95
N LYS A 255 -3.38 3.22 11.40
CA LYS A 255 -4.13 2.16 12.09
C LYS A 255 -4.74 2.63 13.41
N PHE A 256 -4.09 3.55 14.13
CA PHE A 256 -4.66 4.14 15.35
C PHE A 256 -5.90 4.98 15.04
N VAL A 257 -5.87 5.74 13.95
CA VAL A 257 -7.04 6.53 13.50
C VAL A 257 -8.21 5.61 13.17
N ILE A 258 -7.98 4.54 12.37
CA ILE A 258 -9.03 3.56 12.04
C ILE A 258 -9.57 2.89 13.31
N PHE A 259 -8.69 2.48 14.23
CA PHE A 259 -9.06 1.91 15.52
C PHE A 259 -9.95 2.84 16.33
N SER A 260 -9.62 4.13 16.38
CA SER A 260 -10.38 5.14 17.11
C SER A 260 -11.76 5.39 16.50
N VAL A 261 -11.86 5.41 15.16
CA VAL A 261 -13.15 5.49 14.46
C VAL A 261 -14.02 4.28 14.77
N VAL A 262 -13.47 3.09 14.74
CA VAL A 262 -14.20 1.86 15.13
C VAL A 262 -14.66 1.93 16.58
N GLY A 263 -13.80 2.43 17.50
CA GLY A 263 -14.18 2.65 18.91
C GLY A 263 -15.37 3.61 19.07
N THR A 264 -15.38 4.69 18.28
CA THR A 264 -16.49 5.65 18.27
C THR A 264 -17.79 5.01 17.76
N LEU A 265 -17.73 4.19 16.72
CA LEU A 265 -18.89 3.42 16.25
C LEU A 265 -19.41 2.46 17.33
N GLY A 266 -18.53 1.90 18.15
CA GLY A 266 -18.91 1.06 19.29
C GLY A 266 -19.77 1.78 20.32
N VAL A 267 -19.55 3.08 20.52
CA VAL A 267 -20.42 3.90 21.39
C VAL A 267 -21.84 3.99 20.80
N VAL A 268 -21.94 4.18 19.49
CA VAL A 268 -23.25 4.21 18.81
C VAL A 268 -23.97 2.86 18.94
N VAL A 269 -23.25 1.75 18.73
CA VAL A 269 -23.80 0.41 18.91
C VAL A 269 -24.25 0.19 20.36
N HIS A 270 -23.45 0.60 21.34
CA HIS A 270 -23.80 0.50 22.76
C HIS A 270 -25.09 1.23 23.06
N LEU A 271 -25.22 2.50 22.68
CA LEU A 271 -26.41 3.30 22.93
C LEU A 271 -27.65 2.73 22.23
N PHE A 272 -27.49 2.23 21.02
CA PHE A 272 -28.59 1.59 20.28
C PHE A 272 -29.08 0.33 20.98
N VAL A 273 -28.19 -0.57 21.38
CA VAL A 273 -28.55 -1.82 22.08
C VAL A 273 -29.14 -1.54 23.45
N LEU A 274 -28.56 -0.59 24.20
CA LEU A 274 -29.11 -0.18 25.50
C LEU A 274 -30.53 0.35 25.36
N THR A 275 -30.78 1.21 24.37
CA THR A 275 -32.13 1.75 24.11
C THR A 275 -33.09 0.62 23.78
N LEU A 276 -32.71 -0.31 22.91
CA LEU A 276 -33.53 -1.44 22.50
C LEU A 276 -33.90 -2.34 23.69
N VAL A 277 -32.90 -2.77 24.48
CA VAL A 277 -33.09 -3.72 25.58
C VAL A 277 -33.83 -3.07 26.74
N PHE A 278 -33.43 -1.86 27.15
CA PHE A 278 -34.01 -1.18 28.31
C PHE A 278 -35.38 -0.56 28.01
N LYS A 279 -35.51 0.20 26.90
CA LYS A 279 -36.76 0.96 26.62
C LYS A 279 -37.79 0.13 25.84
N GLU A 280 -37.39 -0.60 24.83
CA GLU A 280 -38.32 -1.30 23.94
C GLU A 280 -38.71 -2.69 24.47
N TRP A 281 -37.73 -3.44 25.02
CA TRP A 281 -37.99 -4.77 25.54
C TRP A 281 -38.34 -4.81 27.03
N GLY A 282 -38.20 -3.69 27.74
CA GLY A 282 -38.62 -3.55 29.13
C GLY A 282 -37.77 -4.30 30.17
N PHE A 283 -36.51 -4.66 29.80
CA PHE A 283 -35.56 -5.21 30.77
C PHE A 283 -35.08 -4.11 31.72
N ASP A 284 -34.55 -4.53 32.88
CA ASP A 284 -33.92 -3.58 33.80
C ASP A 284 -32.67 -2.93 33.20
N PHE A 285 -32.29 -1.78 33.74
CA PHE A 285 -31.15 -0.99 33.22
C PHE A 285 -29.82 -1.74 33.28
N GLU A 286 -29.60 -2.53 34.35
CA GLU A 286 -28.33 -3.27 34.53
C GLU A 286 -28.19 -4.38 33.48
N SER A 287 -29.22 -5.16 33.23
CA SER A 287 -29.25 -6.19 32.17
C SER A 287 -29.06 -5.54 30.79
N GLY A 288 -29.72 -4.39 30.54
CA GLY A 288 -29.54 -3.61 29.32
C GLY A 288 -28.10 -3.13 29.14
N GLN A 289 -27.46 -2.64 30.19
CA GLN A 289 -26.08 -2.18 30.17
C GLN A 289 -25.08 -3.30 29.91
N ILE A 290 -25.27 -4.47 30.55
CA ILE A 290 -24.43 -5.66 30.31
C ILE A 290 -24.54 -6.11 28.85
N ALA A 291 -25.76 -6.25 28.34
CA ALA A 291 -26.01 -6.65 26.95
C ALA A 291 -25.39 -5.65 25.96
N ALA A 292 -25.60 -4.35 26.15
CA ALA A 292 -25.05 -3.29 25.31
C ALA A 292 -23.50 -3.31 25.30
N THR A 293 -22.88 -3.49 26.46
CA THR A 293 -21.41 -3.59 26.61
C THR A 293 -20.85 -4.77 25.85
N LEU A 294 -21.45 -5.96 26.01
CA LEU A 294 -21.00 -7.18 25.34
C LEU A 294 -21.14 -7.09 23.80
N VAL A 295 -22.27 -6.57 23.33
CA VAL A 295 -22.50 -6.39 21.89
C VAL A 295 -21.57 -5.35 21.30
N ALA A 296 -21.39 -4.20 21.94
CA ALA A 296 -20.48 -3.16 21.48
C ALA A 296 -19.02 -3.63 21.46
N MET A 297 -18.59 -4.33 22.50
CA MET A 297 -17.24 -4.90 22.59
C MET A 297 -16.99 -5.95 21.49
N THR A 298 -17.95 -6.84 21.25
CA THR A 298 -17.88 -7.86 20.19
C THR A 298 -17.87 -7.21 18.81
N SER A 299 -18.70 -6.21 18.58
CA SER A 299 -18.74 -5.41 17.36
C SER A 299 -17.39 -4.70 17.11
N ASN A 300 -16.84 -4.04 18.14
CA ASN A 300 -15.53 -3.38 18.05
C ASN A 300 -14.41 -4.36 17.72
N PHE A 301 -14.39 -5.53 18.36
CA PHE A 301 -13.42 -6.57 18.03
C PHE A 301 -13.57 -7.05 16.59
N ALA A 302 -14.79 -7.36 16.13
CA ALA A 302 -15.05 -7.83 14.79
C ALA A 302 -14.65 -6.79 13.71
N LEU A 303 -15.02 -5.53 13.94
CA LEU A 303 -14.67 -4.42 13.04
C LEU A 303 -13.15 -4.15 13.02
N ASN A 304 -12.49 -4.13 14.17
CA ASN A 304 -11.04 -3.98 14.21
C ASN A 304 -10.32 -5.16 13.55
N ASN A 305 -10.80 -6.38 13.72
CA ASN A 305 -10.27 -7.56 13.04
C ASN A 305 -10.45 -7.50 11.51
N ALA A 306 -11.51 -6.87 11.03
CA ALA A 306 -11.83 -6.75 9.61
C ALA A 306 -11.18 -5.52 8.94
N LEU A 307 -11.07 -4.40 9.65
CA LEU A 307 -10.69 -3.09 9.10
C LEU A 307 -9.29 -2.64 9.54
N THR A 308 -9.02 -2.61 10.86
CA THR A 308 -7.75 -2.12 11.40
C THR A 308 -6.61 -3.13 11.21
N TYR A 309 -6.92 -4.40 11.45
CA TYR A 309 -5.94 -5.50 11.40
C TYR A 309 -6.24 -6.49 10.26
N TYR A 310 -6.74 -5.99 9.13
CA TYR A 310 -7.06 -6.79 7.94
C TYR A 310 -5.85 -7.59 7.42
N ASP A 311 -4.63 -7.09 7.63
CA ASP A 311 -3.34 -7.73 7.29
C ASP A 311 -2.99 -8.90 8.23
N ARG A 312 -3.63 -8.98 9.42
CA ARG A 312 -3.42 -10.00 10.45
C ARG A 312 -4.73 -10.56 10.96
N ARG A 313 -5.72 -10.64 10.09
CA ARG A 313 -7.07 -11.05 10.44
C ARG A 313 -7.10 -12.41 11.09
N LEU A 314 -7.68 -12.46 12.30
CA LEU A 314 -7.91 -13.69 13.03
C LEU A 314 -9.12 -14.45 12.49
N SER A 315 -9.03 -15.79 12.43
CA SER A 315 -10.10 -16.68 11.98
C SER A 315 -10.14 -17.96 12.81
N GLY A 316 -11.26 -18.69 12.76
CA GLY A 316 -11.44 -19.93 13.48
C GLY A 316 -11.20 -19.79 14.98
N TRP A 317 -10.49 -20.72 15.59
CA TRP A 317 -10.19 -20.72 17.03
C TRP A 317 -9.37 -19.51 17.50
N ARG A 318 -8.51 -18.97 16.63
CA ARG A 318 -7.74 -17.74 16.92
C ARG A 318 -8.66 -16.53 17.09
N TRP A 319 -9.81 -16.47 16.42
CA TRP A 319 -10.79 -15.41 16.59
C TRP A 319 -11.36 -15.40 18.00
N ILE A 320 -11.70 -16.58 18.55
CA ILE A 320 -12.25 -16.72 19.92
C ILE A 320 -11.21 -16.29 20.96
N ASN A 321 -9.99 -16.82 20.87
CA ASN A 321 -8.90 -16.42 21.77
C ASN A 321 -8.57 -14.93 21.67
N GLY A 322 -8.60 -14.39 20.45
CA GLY A 322 -8.41 -12.95 20.20
C GLY A 322 -9.50 -12.10 20.84
N TRP A 323 -10.76 -12.56 20.80
CA TRP A 323 -11.87 -11.89 21.46
C TRP A 323 -11.67 -11.80 22.97
N PHE A 324 -11.28 -12.88 23.63
CA PHE A 324 -10.98 -12.86 25.07
C PHE A 324 -9.80 -11.94 25.41
N SER A 325 -8.73 -11.98 24.62
CA SER A 325 -7.58 -11.07 24.77
C SER A 325 -7.99 -9.61 24.63
N PHE A 326 -8.83 -9.29 23.61
CA PHE A 326 -9.36 -7.97 23.37
C PHE A 326 -10.28 -7.50 24.52
N ALA A 327 -11.15 -8.38 25.00
CA ALA A 327 -12.05 -8.09 26.11
C ALA A 327 -11.28 -7.75 27.39
N LEU A 328 -10.24 -8.52 27.70
CA LEU A 328 -9.38 -8.28 28.87
C LEU A 328 -8.64 -6.94 28.73
N ALA A 329 -8.02 -6.66 27.57
CA ALA A 329 -7.35 -5.38 27.33
C ALA A 329 -8.30 -4.20 27.46
N SER A 330 -9.52 -4.31 26.89
CA SER A 330 -10.54 -3.28 26.94
C SER A 330 -11.06 -3.01 28.35
N SER A 331 -11.19 -4.06 29.17
CA SER A 331 -11.59 -3.92 30.59
C SER A 331 -10.54 -3.17 31.40
N ILE A 332 -9.25 -3.47 31.20
CA ILE A 332 -8.16 -2.75 31.85
C ILE A 332 -8.13 -1.29 31.38
N GLY A 333 -8.30 -1.06 30.07
CA GLY A 333 -8.38 0.29 29.50
C GLY A 333 -9.55 1.12 30.06
N ALA A 334 -10.69 0.49 30.31
CA ALA A 334 -11.84 1.14 30.97
C ALA A 334 -11.52 1.54 32.43
N ILE A 335 -10.87 0.68 33.18
CA ILE A 335 -10.41 0.98 34.56
C ILE A 335 -9.41 2.15 34.53
N ALA A 336 -8.44 2.14 33.61
CA ALA A 336 -7.47 3.21 33.46
C ALA A 336 -8.14 4.54 33.10
N ASN A 337 -9.10 4.53 32.17
CA ASN A 337 -9.89 5.71 31.79
C ASN A 337 -10.59 6.33 33.00
N VAL A 338 -11.37 5.52 33.76
CA VAL A 338 -12.07 6.00 34.94
C VAL A 338 -11.10 6.50 36.03
N GLY A 339 -10.02 5.75 36.29
CA GLY A 339 -9.02 6.12 37.29
C GLY A 339 -8.35 7.46 36.99
N ILE A 340 -7.90 7.69 35.74
CA ILE A 340 -7.26 8.95 35.32
C ILE A 340 -8.26 10.10 35.35
N ALA A 341 -9.48 9.91 34.80
CA ALA A 341 -10.50 10.94 34.81
C ALA A 341 -10.87 11.37 36.24
N THR A 342 -11.06 10.42 37.14
CA THR A 342 -11.39 10.66 38.55
C THR A 342 -10.24 11.38 39.27
N TYR A 343 -9.00 10.92 39.07
CA TYR A 343 -7.83 11.55 39.67
C TYR A 343 -7.67 13.01 39.26
N LEU A 344 -7.76 13.29 37.96
CA LEU A 344 -7.62 14.66 37.45
C LEU A 344 -8.76 15.56 37.94
N PHE A 345 -9.99 15.05 37.96
CA PHE A 345 -11.13 15.82 38.43
C PHE A 345 -11.13 16.08 39.94
N SER A 346 -10.91 15.02 40.76
CA SER A 346 -11.08 15.08 42.21
C SER A 346 -9.82 15.52 42.98
N VAL A 347 -8.63 15.26 42.42
CA VAL A 347 -7.36 15.57 43.13
C VAL A 347 -6.66 16.79 42.53
N GLN A 348 -6.71 16.93 41.18
CA GLN A 348 -6.05 18.04 40.48
C GLN A 348 -7.02 19.20 40.15
N GLU A 349 -8.28 19.10 40.57
CA GLU A 349 -9.33 20.11 40.35
C GLU A 349 -9.47 20.53 38.87
N THR A 350 -9.12 19.64 37.95
CA THR A 350 -9.18 19.89 36.50
C THR A 350 -10.64 19.94 36.05
N PRO A 351 -11.03 20.85 35.12
CA PRO A 351 -12.39 20.88 34.57
C PRO A 351 -12.85 19.50 34.09
N TRP A 352 -14.08 19.15 34.43
CA TRP A 352 -14.63 17.80 34.20
C TRP A 352 -14.47 17.32 32.75
N LEU A 353 -14.63 18.22 31.77
CA LEU A 353 -14.49 17.89 30.35
C LEU A 353 -13.07 17.47 30.01
N LEU A 354 -12.06 18.22 30.50
CA LEU A 354 -10.65 17.89 30.26
C LEU A 354 -10.25 16.58 30.94
N SER A 355 -10.75 16.35 32.16
CA SER A 355 -10.54 15.10 32.90
C SER A 355 -11.13 13.90 32.16
N ALA A 356 -12.34 14.04 31.63
CA ALA A 356 -12.99 13.00 30.84
C ALA A 356 -12.25 12.72 29.53
N VAL A 357 -11.83 13.75 28.80
CA VAL A 357 -11.05 13.59 27.54
C VAL A 357 -9.71 12.93 27.82
N ALA A 358 -9.00 13.31 28.88
CA ALA A 358 -7.74 12.70 29.26
C ALA A 358 -7.90 11.21 29.57
N GLY A 359 -8.94 10.83 30.32
CA GLY A 359 -9.24 9.43 30.61
C GLY A 359 -9.53 8.62 29.35
N VAL A 360 -10.37 9.16 28.44
CA VAL A 360 -10.67 8.52 27.14
C VAL A 360 -9.40 8.32 26.31
N LEU A 361 -8.54 9.33 26.21
CA LEU A 361 -7.29 9.24 25.44
C LEU A 361 -6.38 8.14 25.99
N VAL A 362 -6.21 8.07 27.32
CA VAL A 362 -5.43 7.00 27.97
C VAL A 362 -6.04 5.62 27.66
N GLY A 363 -7.34 5.48 27.78
CA GLY A 363 -8.04 4.22 27.47
C GLY A 363 -7.87 3.79 26.02
N VAL A 364 -7.98 4.70 25.06
CA VAL A 364 -7.83 4.41 23.63
C VAL A 364 -6.40 4.03 23.28
N VAL A 365 -5.41 4.78 23.79
CA VAL A 365 -3.97 4.49 23.57
C VAL A 365 -3.61 3.14 24.17
N TRP A 366 -4.08 2.86 25.38
CA TRP A 366 -3.90 1.55 26.03
C TRP A 366 -4.50 0.42 25.18
N ASN A 367 -5.75 0.54 24.82
CA ASN A 367 -6.46 -0.50 24.07
C ASN A 367 -5.79 -0.77 22.73
N TYR A 368 -5.44 0.28 21.98
CA TYR A 368 -4.73 0.14 20.71
C TYR A 368 -3.38 -0.55 20.90
N THR A 369 -2.55 -0.09 21.84
CA THR A 369 -1.19 -0.59 22.04
C THR A 369 -1.20 -2.05 22.51
N VAL A 370 -1.99 -2.36 23.52
CA VAL A 370 -2.04 -3.72 24.10
C VAL A 370 -2.64 -4.70 23.10
N THR A 371 -3.71 -4.33 22.41
CA THR A 371 -4.33 -5.25 21.44
C THR A 371 -3.47 -5.43 20.18
N ALA A 372 -2.73 -4.43 19.74
CA ALA A 372 -1.78 -4.57 18.63
C ALA A 372 -0.64 -5.57 18.94
N ILE A 373 -0.19 -5.62 20.19
CA ILE A 373 0.92 -6.48 20.64
C ILE A 373 0.44 -7.89 20.97
N PHE A 374 -0.68 -8.03 21.69
CA PHE A 374 -1.10 -9.31 22.24
C PHE A 374 -2.22 -9.99 21.45
N THR A 375 -3.22 -9.23 20.98
CA THR A 375 -4.37 -9.78 20.25
C THR A 375 -4.05 -10.04 18.78
N TRP A 376 -3.45 -9.07 18.10
CA TRP A 376 -3.06 -9.16 16.68
C TRP A 376 -1.54 -9.24 16.50
N ARG A 377 -0.90 -10.12 17.27
CA ARG A 377 0.55 -10.37 17.18
C ARG A 377 0.96 -10.86 15.79
N ARG A 378 2.09 -10.35 15.28
CA ARG A 378 2.77 -10.98 14.14
C ARG A 378 3.28 -12.36 14.56
N THR A 379 2.79 -13.41 13.95
CA THR A 379 3.34 -14.77 14.06
C THR A 379 4.32 -15.00 12.94
#